data_aea69be89893fa619ad7f2cf758adc02
#
_entry.id   aea69be89893fa619ad7f2cf758adc02
#
_cell.length_a   1.000
_cell.length_b   1.000
_cell.length_c   1.000
_cell.angle_alpha   90.00
_cell.angle_beta   90.00
_cell.angle_gamma   90.00
#
_symmetry.space_group_name_H-M   'P 1'
#
loop_
_entity.id
_entity.type
_entity.pdbx_description
1 polymer ?
#
loop_
_entity_poly.entity_id
_entity_poly.type
_entity_poly.pdbx_seq_one_letter_code
_entity_poly.pdbx_strand_id
1 'polypeptide(L)'
;MRFGKVPGVLKGYQMKIAKICMTVTALALLAACGGGGDTDSSTKPIQTSTTEGFWTGTASTGNTVQLVVLENGETWGIYSRAGVLRGALYGNTTSASGTLSGSGLEFGSTGLASGSYSGTYTAKSTITVKTSDGGTFNGSYSSAYEQPASLSTLAGTYVGYVATKTASGSDSVTISNTGAIQAGSASTCLSTGTATPRASGKNVFDVSIKFAGSTCLLGNGTTVTGIAYYDTASRQVMTLALNSAKSDGLLFLGKK
;
A
#
# COMPACT_ATOMS: atom_id res chain seq x y z
N MET A 1 -40.21 -9.23 -6.94
CA MET A 1 -39.47 -10.39 -6.38
C MET A 1 -39.27 -10.15 -4.89
N ARG A 2 -39.69 -11.08 -4.05
CA ARG A 2 -39.76 -10.91 -2.59
C ARG A 2 -38.42 -11.12 -1.91
N PHE A 3 -38.03 -10.19 -1.05
CA PHE A 3 -36.88 -10.32 -0.17
C PHE A 3 -37.25 -11.19 1.04
N GLY A 4 -36.55 -12.30 1.23
CA GLY A 4 -36.66 -13.14 2.42
C GLY A 4 -35.71 -12.64 3.51
N LYS A 5 -36.30 -12.37 4.66
CA LYS A 5 -35.65 -11.96 5.90
C LYS A 5 -35.14 -13.20 6.63
N VAL A 6 -33.84 -13.26 6.99
CA VAL A 6 -33.30 -14.31 7.87
C VAL A 6 -33.01 -13.70 9.23
N PRO A 7 -33.50 -14.29 10.34
CA PRO A 7 -33.27 -13.75 11.69
C PRO A 7 -31.92 -14.17 12.25
N GLY A 8 -31.25 -13.23 12.89
CA GLY A 8 -30.02 -13.43 13.59
C GLY A 8 -30.19 -14.12 14.95
N VAL A 9 -29.20 -14.89 15.35
CA VAL A 9 -28.99 -15.33 16.73
C VAL A 9 -27.61 -14.86 17.19
N LEU A 10 -27.61 -13.85 18.03
CA LEU A 10 -26.46 -13.44 18.81
C LEU A 10 -26.30 -14.40 20.01
N LYS A 11 -25.23 -15.18 20.03
CA LYS A 11 -24.76 -15.83 21.26
C LYS A 11 -23.45 -15.14 21.70
N GLY A 12 -23.57 -14.37 22.79
CA GLY A 12 -22.44 -13.76 23.47
C GLY A 12 -21.55 -14.82 24.13
N TYR A 13 -20.26 -14.74 23.85
CA TYR A 13 -19.23 -15.46 24.60
C TYR A 13 -18.56 -14.49 25.57
N GLN A 14 -18.81 -14.70 26.86
CA GLN A 14 -18.10 -14.04 27.94
C GLN A 14 -16.73 -14.72 28.11
N MET A 15 -15.65 -14.01 27.87
CA MET A 15 -14.32 -14.48 28.12
C MET A 15 -13.87 -14.08 29.52
N LYS A 16 -13.70 -15.09 30.39
CA LYS A 16 -13.17 -14.94 31.76
C LYS A 16 -11.70 -14.54 31.71
N ILE A 17 -11.39 -13.40 32.26
CA ILE A 17 -10.01 -12.93 32.46
C ILE A 17 -9.43 -13.65 33.69
N ALA A 18 -8.48 -14.54 33.50
CA ALA A 18 -7.67 -15.09 34.57
C ALA A 18 -6.51 -14.14 34.89
N LYS A 19 -6.53 -13.59 36.10
CA LYS A 19 -5.43 -12.81 36.67
C LYS A 19 -4.30 -13.76 37.06
N ILE A 20 -3.14 -13.67 36.40
CA ILE A 20 -1.90 -14.29 36.85
C ILE A 20 -1.04 -13.19 37.45
N CYS A 21 -0.90 -13.23 38.80
CA CYS A 21 0.14 -12.50 39.52
C CYS A 21 1.48 -13.20 39.30
N MET A 22 2.46 -12.48 38.76
CA MET A 22 3.86 -12.91 38.83
C MET A 22 4.68 -11.84 39.55
N THR A 23 5.31 -12.31 40.60
CA THR A 23 6.20 -11.63 41.56
C THR A 23 7.46 -11.11 40.89
N VAL A 24 7.75 -9.84 41.13
CA VAL A 24 8.97 -9.15 40.75
C VAL A 24 10.09 -9.51 41.76
N THR A 25 11.19 -10.07 41.24
CA THR A 25 12.44 -10.14 42.00
C THR A 25 13.40 -9.07 41.48
N ALA A 26 13.66 -8.06 42.28
CA ALA A 26 14.60 -7.00 42.03
C ALA A 26 16.04 -7.47 42.24
N LEU A 27 16.91 -7.33 41.26
CA LEU A 27 18.37 -7.27 41.47
C LEU A 27 18.85 -5.90 41.04
N ALA A 28 19.26 -5.12 42.02
CA ALA A 28 19.97 -3.89 41.86
C ALA A 28 21.47 -4.16 41.63
N LEU A 29 22.04 -3.62 40.56
CA LEU A 29 23.48 -3.42 40.41
C LEU A 29 23.71 -1.96 40.05
N LEU A 30 24.27 -1.23 41.03
CA LEU A 30 24.83 0.12 40.84
C LEU A 30 26.16 -0.01 40.08
N ALA A 31 26.34 0.76 39.04
CA ALA A 31 27.64 1.22 38.59
C ALA A 31 27.53 2.67 38.14
N ALA A 32 28.46 3.44 38.63
CA ALA A 32 28.49 4.90 38.71
C ALA A 32 29.03 5.58 37.46
N CYS A 33 28.62 6.82 37.29
CA CYS A 33 29.38 8.03 36.90
C CYS A 33 29.90 8.14 35.47
N GLY A 34 29.44 9.20 34.80
CA GLY A 34 30.06 9.82 33.63
C GLY A 34 29.07 10.76 32.95
N GLY A 35 29.19 12.08 33.26
CA GLY A 35 28.33 13.10 32.67
C GLY A 35 28.66 13.34 31.20
N GLY A 36 27.64 13.69 30.45
CA GLY A 36 27.71 14.15 29.07
C GLY A 36 26.28 14.29 28.57
N GLY A 37 25.79 15.50 28.49
CA GLY A 37 24.47 15.76 27.91
C GLY A 37 24.52 15.53 26.40
N ASP A 38 23.93 14.49 25.94
CA ASP A 38 23.59 14.29 24.55
C ASP A 38 22.07 14.15 24.46
N THR A 39 21.47 15.07 23.71
CA THR A 39 20.11 14.98 23.26
C THR A 39 19.98 13.76 22.37
N ASP A 40 19.60 12.63 22.97
CA ASP A 40 19.31 11.39 22.27
C ASP A 40 18.07 11.58 21.39
N SER A 41 18.29 12.08 20.18
CA SER A 41 17.39 11.82 19.07
C SER A 41 17.48 10.33 18.76
N SER A 42 16.66 9.55 19.43
CA SER A 42 16.46 8.13 19.16
C SER A 42 15.93 7.97 17.74
N THR A 43 16.82 8.06 16.75
CA THR A 43 16.56 7.59 15.41
C THR A 43 16.43 6.06 15.49
N LYS A 44 15.17 5.61 15.60
CA LYS A 44 14.84 4.18 15.45
C LYS A 44 15.55 3.68 14.18
N PRO A 45 16.38 2.63 14.23
CA PRO A 45 17.04 2.11 13.05
C PRO A 45 15.99 1.84 11.97
N ILE A 46 16.17 2.40 10.79
CA ILE A 46 15.34 2.05 9.63
C ILE A 46 15.66 0.60 9.34
N GLN A 47 14.73 -0.28 9.71
CA GLN A 47 14.85 -1.71 9.44
C GLN A 47 14.61 -1.89 7.95
N THR A 48 15.67 -2.00 7.17
CA THR A 48 15.60 -2.25 5.72
C THR A 48 14.89 -3.58 5.48
N SER A 49 13.77 -3.52 4.77
CA SER A 49 13.04 -4.73 4.41
C SER A 49 13.81 -5.51 3.35
N THR A 50 14.19 -6.73 3.66
CA THR A 50 14.89 -7.61 2.69
C THR A 50 13.96 -8.13 1.58
N THR A 51 12.65 -7.88 1.68
CA THR A 51 11.65 -8.09 0.63
C THR A 51 11.36 -6.82 -0.18
N GLU A 52 12.13 -5.74 0.02
CA GLU A 52 12.02 -4.54 -0.80
C GLU A 52 12.02 -4.87 -2.27
N GLY A 53 11.06 -4.33 -3.04
CA GLY A 53 10.97 -4.61 -4.46
C GLY A 53 9.60 -4.42 -5.07
N PHE A 54 9.54 -4.57 -6.40
CA PHE A 54 8.31 -4.74 -7.15
C PHE A 54 8.14 -6.21 -7.51
N TRP A 55 7.01 -6.76 -7.13
CA TRP A 55 6.65 -8.15 -7.28
C TRP A 55 5.38 -8.28 -8.13
N THR A 56 5.40 -9.14 -9.12
CA THR A 56 4.21 -9.42 -9.93
C THR A 56 3.98 -10.91 -10.04
N GLY A 57 2.71 -11.31 -10.01
CA GLY A 57 2.37 -12.73 -10.07
C GLY A 57 0.87 -12.99 -9.98
N THR A 58 0.52 -14.21 -9.60
CA THR A 58 -0.87 -14.66 -9.57
C THR A 58 -1.26 -15.13 -8.19
N ALA A 59 -2.42 -14.69 -7.73
CA ALA A 59 -3.06 -15.20 -6.53
C ALA A 59 -3.86 -16.47 -6.82
N SER A 60 -4.11 -17.30 -5.80
CA SER A 60 -4.95 -18.52 -5.89
C SER A 60 -6.38 -18.23 -6.38
N THR A 61 -6.84 -17.00 -6.21
CA THR A 61 -8.12 -16.51 -6.73
C THR A 61 -8.14 -16.29 -8.25
N GLY A 62 -6.97 -16.43 -8.93
CA GLY A 62 -6.81 -16.15 -10.36
C GLY A 62 -6.65 -14.67 -10.68
N ASN A 63 -6.43 -13.83 -9.67
CA ASN A 63 -6.09 -12.41 -9.87
C ASN A 63 -4.59 -12.24 -10.16
N THR A 64 -4.26 -11.35 -11.08
CA THR A 64 -2.90 -10.82 -11.21
C THR A 64 -2.69 -9.80 -10.11
N VAL A 65 -1.59 -9.92 -9.37
CA VAL A 65 -1.19 -9.01 -8.29
C VAL A 65 0.09 -8.29 -8.67
N GLN A 66 0.11 -6.99 -8.45
CA GLN A 66 1.28 -6.12 -8.53
C GLN A 66 1.52 -5.52 -7.15
N LEU A 67 2.68 -5.76 -6.57
CA LEU A 67 3.00 -5.43 -5.18
C LEU A 67 4.33 -4.69 -5.11
N VAL A 68 4.35 -3.55 -4.44
CA VAL A 68 5.56 -2.82 -4.07
C VAL A 68 5.77 -2.95 -2.57
N VAL A 69 6.93 -3.47 -2.17
CA VAL A 69 7.41 -3.41 -0.79
C VAL A 69 8.53 -2.38 -0.74
N LEU A 70 8.34 -1.35 0.05
CA LEU A 70 9.30 -0.26 0.21
C LEU A 70 10.44 -0.64 1.17
N GLU A 71 11.50 0.15 1.18
CA GLU A 71 12.68 -0.03 2.04
C GLU A 71 12.34 -0.09 3.54
N ASN A 72 11.28 0.59 3.95
CA ASN A 72 10.79 0.61 5.34
C ASN A 72 9.77 -0.50 5.66
N GLY A 73 9.49 -1.40 4.69
CA GLY A 73 8.50 -2.48 4.79
C GLY A 73 7.07 -2.05 4.46
N GLU A 74 6.80 -0.78 4.24
CA GLU A 74 5.48 -0.32 3.81
C GLU A 74 5.14 -0.99 2.47
N THR A 75 3.94 -1.56 2.39
CA THR A 75 3.56 -2.45 1.28
C THR A 75 2.31 -1.92 0.60
N TRP A 76 2.40 -1.76 -0.71
CA TRP A 76 1.33 -1.27 -1.57
C TRP A 76 1.09 -2.24 -2.71
N GLY A 77 -0.14 -2.55 -3.00
CA GLY A 77 -0.44 -3.46 -4.10
C GLY A 77 -1.80 -3.24 -4.72
N ILE A 78 -1.92 -3.67 -5.96
CA ILE A 78 -3.20 -3.78 -6.66
C ILE A 78 -3.38 -5.20 -7.15
N TYR A 79 -4.63 -5.59 -7.29
CA TYR A 79 -4.95 -6.82 -7.98
C TYR A 79 -6.03 -6.60 -9.04
N SER A 80 -5.87 -7.31 -10.14
CA SER A 80 -6.74 -7.21 -11.31
C SER A 80 -7.08 -8.59 -11.85
N ARG A 81 -8.17 -8.69 -12.60
CA ARG A 81 -8.55 -9.91 -13.31
C ARG A 81 -8.92 -9.56 -14.74
N ALA A 82 -8.27 -10.22 -15.70
CA ALA A 82 -8.44 -9.92 -17.12
C ALA A 82 -8.30 -8.42 -17.44
N GLY A 83 -7.32 -7.76 -16.80
CA GLY A 83 -7.06 -6.33 -17.00
C GLY A 83 -8.01 -5.38 -16.26
N VAL A 84 -9.04 -5.88 -15.59
CA VAL A 84 -9.98 -5.09 -14.80
C VAL A 84 -9.50 -5.03 -13.35
N LEU A 85 -9.28 -3.82 -12.83
CA LEU A 85 -8.90 -3.58 -11.44
C LEU A 85 -10.00 -4.11 -10.50
N ARG A 86 -9.61 -4.86 -9.49
CA ARG A 86 -10.52 -5.50 -8.53
C ARG A 86 -10.35 -4.97 -7.11
N GLY A 87 -9.18 -4.44 -6.79
CA GLY A 87 -8.91 -3.86 -5.48
C GLY A 87 -7.46 -3.51 -5.28
N ALA A 88 -7.16 -3.08 -4.07
CA ALA A 88 -5.83 -2.69 -3.60
C ALA A 88 -5.50 -3.27 -2.24
N LEU A 89 -4.22 -3.30 -1.95
CA LEU A 89 -3.63 -3.74 -0.70
C LEU A 89 -2.73 -2.63 -0.15
N TYR A 90 -2.82 -2.39 1.14
CA TYR A 90 -1.92 -1.52 1.88
C TYR A 90 -1.54 -2.19 3.20
N GLY A 91 -0.27 -2.18 3.57
CA GLY A 91 0.14 -2.81 4.81
C GLY A 91 1.61 -2.59 5.14
N ASN A 92 2.10 -3.42 6.04
CA ASN A 92 3.50 -3.43 6.47
C ASN A 92 4.02 -4.88 6.43
N THR A 93 5.17 -5.06 5.78
CA THR A 93 5.90 -6.32 5.69
C THR A 93 7.18 -6.24 6.52
N THR A 94 7.39 -7.20 7.38
CA THR A 94 8.68 -7.48 8.02
C THR A 94 9.28 -8.72 7.40
N SER A 95 10.59 -8.75 7.20
CA SER A 95 11.26 -9.88 6.56
C SER A 95 12.65 -10.11 7.13
N ALA A 96 12.99 -11.38 7.35
CA ALA A 96 14.31 -11.81 7.78
C ALA A 96 14.55 -13.26 7.37
N SER A 97 15.79 -13.58 7.00
CA SER A 97 16.24 -14.97 6.78
C SER A 97 15.34 -15.80 5.86
N GLY A 98 14.84 -15.19 4.78
CA GLY A 98 14.01 -15.89 3.79
C GLY A 98 12.53 -16.04 4.18
N THR A 99 12.11 -15.51 5.33
CA THR A 99 10.72 -15.51 5.78
C THR A 99 10.18 -14.10 5.86
N LEU A 100 8.89 -13.94 5.66
CA LEU A 100 8.20 -12.66 5.78
C LEU A 100 6.89 -12.83 6.56
N SER A 101 6.46 -11.74 7.18
CA SER A 101 5.13 -11.62 7.78
C SER A 101 4.66 -10.18 7.70
N GLY A 102 3.36 -9.98 7.80
CA GLY A 102 2.81 -8.65 7.79
C GLY A 102 1.31 -8.63 8.09
N SER A 103 0.80 -7.42 8.13
CA SER A 103 -0.63 -7.16 8.24
C SER A 103 -1.00 -5.95 7.39
N GLY A 104 -2.26 -5.85 7.03
CA GLY A 104 -2.69 -4.76 6.18
C GLY A 104 -4.20 -4.69 5.97
N LEU A 105 -4.54 -3.81 5.06
CA LEU A 105 -5.88 -3.50 4.63
C LEU A 105 -6.06 -3.95 3.18
N GLU A 106 -7.20 -4.51 2.88
CA GLU A 106 -7.67 -4.78 1.52
C GLU A 106 -8.85 -3.87 1.20
N PHE A 107 -8.76 -3.19 0.08
CA PHE A 107 -9.81 -2.36 -0.50
C PHE A 107 -10.40 -3.12 -1.69
N GLY A 108 -11.42 -3.90 -1.45
CA GLY A 108 -12.07 -4.73 -2.47
C GLY A 108 -13.51 -4.33 -2.74
N SER A 109 -14.18 -5.06 -3.64
CA SER A 109 -15.59 -4.83 -4.01
C SER A 109 -16.56 -5.04 -2.85
N THR A 110 -16.16 -5.77 -1.81
CA THR A 110 -16.94 -6.00 -0.58
C THR A 110 -16.67 -4.96 0.50
N GLY A 111 -15.78 -4.00 0.24
CA GLY A 111 -15.40 -2.93 1.16
C GLY A 111 -13.97 -3.07 1.68
N LEU A 112 -13.74 -2.48 2.85
CA LEU A 112 -12.47 -2.49 3.54
C LEU A 112 -12.39 -3.69 4.49
N ALA A 113 -11.38 -4.53 4.33
CA ALA A 113 -11.06 -5.65 5.22
C ALA A 113 -9.64 -5.51 5.78
N SER A 114 -9.39 -6.05 6.96
CA SER A 114 -8.04 -6.18 7.52
C SER A 114 -7.65 -7.64 7.59
N GLY A 115 -6.34 -7.91 7.41
CA GLY A 115 -5.82 -9.27 7.47
C GLY A 115 -4.34 -9.30 7.80
N SER A 116 -3.86 -10.50 8.07
CA SER A 116 -2.44 -10.79 8.22
C SER A 116 -1.98 -11.76 7.14
N TYR A 117 -0.69 -11.78 6.91
CA TYR A 117 -0.07 -12.70 5.96
C TYR A 117 1.31 -13.13 6.43
N SER A 118 1.74 -14.27 5.94
CA SER A 118 3.10 -14.77 6.14
C SER A 118 3.56 -15.50 4.87
N GLY A 119 4.87 -15.74 4.79
CA GLY A 119 5.39 -16.42 3.61
C GLY A 119 6.89 -16.56 3.60
N THR A 120 7.40 -16.89 2.43
CA THR A 120 8.83 -17.04 2.17
C THR A 120 9.23 -16.21 0.95
N TYR A 121 10.50 -15.85 0.87
CA TYR A 121 11.06 -15.14 -0.27
C TYR A 121 12.49 -15.56 -0.54
N THR A 122 12.88 -15.47 -1.79
CA THR A 122 14.27 -15.40 -2.21
C THR A 122 14.52 -13.99 -2.72
N ALA A 123 15.44 -13.27 -2.09
CA ALA A 123 15.71 -11.86 -2.38
C ALA A 123 15.92 -11.64 -3.89
N LYS A 124 15.26 -10.64 -4.45
CA LYS A 124 15.31 -10.28 -5.87
C LYS A 124 15.01 -11.45 -6.85
N SER A 125 14.24 -12.42 -6.43
CA SER A 125 13.87 -13.58 -7.23
C SER A 125 12.38 -13.91 -7.10
N THR A 126 11.97 -14.52 -5.99
CA THR A 126 10.60 -15.01 -5.81
C THR A 126 10.05 -14.66 -4.44
N ILE A 127 8.72 -14.54 -4.37
CA ILE A 127 7.97 -14.36 -3.13
C ILE A 127 6.75 -15.28 -3.14
N THR A 128 6.49 -15.93 -2.03
CA THR A 128 5.27 -16.72 -1.80
C THR A 128 4.62 -16.23 -0.52
N VAL A 129 3.37 -15.81 -0.61
CA VAL A 129 2.60 -15.26 0.51
C VAL A 129 1.34 -16.07 0.71
N LYS A 130 0.99 -16.33 1.97
CA LYS A 130 -0.27 -16.91 2.39
C LYS A 130 -0.99 -15.91 3.29
N THR A 131 -2.22 -15.60 2.98
CA THR A 131 -3.09 -14.69 3.75
C THR A 131 -3.87 -15.45 4.82
N SER A 132 -4.32 -14.74 5.86
CA SER A 132 -5.06 -15.34 7.00
C SER A 132 -6.40 -15.95 6.60
N ASP A 133 -6.99 -15.55 5.50
CA ASP A 133 -8.21 -16.12 4.92
C ASP A 133 -7.96 -17.35 4.03
N GLY A 134 -6.69 -17.77 3.89
CA GLY A 134 -6.28 -18.96 3.12
C GLY A 134 -5.90 -18.69 1.66
N GLY A 135 -5.97 -17.44 1.21
CA GLY A 135 -5.46 -17.04 -0.11
C GLY A 135 -3.94 -17.22 -0.21
N THR A 136 -3.45 -17.43 -1.43
CA THR A 136 -2.00 -17.48 -1.70
C THR A 136 -1.65 -16.58 -2.87
N PHE A 137 -0.43 -16.02 -2.83
CA PHE A 137 0.17 -15.25 -3.91
C PHE A 137 1.58 -15.76 -4.18
N ASN A 138 1.89 -16.02 -5.45
CA ASN A 138 3.22 -16.35 -5.93
C ASN A 138 3.67 -15.27 -6.90
N GLY A 139 4.76 -14.61 -6.58
CA GLY A 139 5.29 -13.48 -7.34
C GLY A 139 6.74 -13.65 -7.73
N SER A 140 7.10 -13.02 -8.84
CA SER A 140 8.46 -12.85 -9.33
C SER A 140 8.89 -11.40 -9.17
N TYR A 141 10.16 -11.21 -8.88
CA TYR A 141 10.78 -9.89 -8.76
C TYR A 141 10.94 -9.23 -10.13
N SER A 142 10.72 -7.93 -10.19
CA SER A 142 11.02 -7.10 -11.35
C SER A 142 12.28 -6.28 -11.12
N SER A 143 13.33 -6.51 -11.91
CA SER A 143 14.57 -5.72 -11.87
C SER A 143 14.38 -4.26 -12.29
N ALA A 144 13.26 -3.91 -12.94
CA ALA A 144 12.89 -2.53 -13.23
C ALA A 144 12.72 -1.67 -11.95
N TYR A 145 12.50 -2.30 -10.80
CA TYR A 145 12.46 -1.62 -9.50
C TYR A 145 13.81 -0.97 -9.14
N GLU A 146 14.93 -1.56 -9.55
CA GLU A 146 16.28 -1.08 -9.24
C GLU A 146 16.67 0.20 -10.02
N GLN A 147 15.93 0.53 -11.08
CA GLN A 147 16.19 1.74 -11.85
C GLN A 147 15.83 2.97 -11.03
N PRO A 148 16.61 4.07 -11.11
CA PRO A 148 16.24 5.29 -10.41
C PRO A 148 14.94 5.87 -10.99
N ALA A 149 14.09 6.39 -10.11
CA ALA A 149 12.89 7.12 -10.50
C ALA A 149 13.26 8.35 -11.33
N SER A 150 12.64 8.52 -12.49
CA SER A 150 12.90 9.62 -13.41
C SER A 150 11.60 10.32 -13.79
N LEU A 151 11.49 11.61 -13.45
CA LEU A 151 10.31 12.42 -13.80
C LEU A 151 10.14 12.56 -15.31
N SER A 152 11.22 12.67 -16.07
CA SER A 152 11.16 12.73 -17.54
C SER A 152 10.63 11.43 -18.15
N THR A 153 10.94 10.30 -17.52
CA THR A 153 10.41 8.99 -17.94
C THR A 153 8.95 8.81 -17.50
N LEU A 154 8.59 9.30 -16.30
CA LEU A 154 7.22 9.25 -15.80
C LEU A 154 6.28 10.21 -16.56
N ALA A 155 6.77 11.38 -16.99
CA ALA A 155 5.94 12.40 -17.62
C ALA A 155 5.14 11.87 -18.83
N GLY A 156 3.90 12.32 -18.96
CA GLY A 156 2.99 11.95 -20.05
C GLY A 156 1.54 11.96 -19.63
N THR A 157 0.67 11.64 -20.59
CA THR A 157 -0.76 11.46 -20.35
C THR A 157 -1.08 9.97 -20.34
N TYR A 158 -1.69 9.51 -19.27
CA TYR A 158 -2.08 8.14 -19.03
C TYR A 158 -3.59 8.02 -19.10
N VAL A 159 -4.07 7.06 -19.86
CA VAL A 159 -5.49 6.67 -19.88
C VAL A 159 -5.62 5.33 -19.18
N GLY A 160 -6.55 5.23 -18.24
CA GLY A 160 -6.64 4.00 -17.46
C GLY A 160 -7.85 3.93 -16.56
N TYR A 161 -7.78 2.98 -15.66
CA TYR A 161 -8.82 2.68 -14.70
C TYR A 161 -8.52 3.38 -13.38
N VAL A 162 -9.51 4.09 -12.88
CA VAL A 162 -9.47 4.74 -11.57
C VAL A 162 -10.50 4.09 -10.66
N ALA A 163 -10.18 3.93 -9.38
CA ALA A 163 -11.11 3.47 -8.37
C ALA A 163 -10.89 4.18 -7.04
N THR A 164 -11.99 4.34 -6.32
CA THR A 164 -12.08 4.66 -4.89
C THR A 164 -12.85 3.53 -4.20
N LYS A 165 -13.04 3.60 -2.89
CA LYS A 165 -13.85 2.62 -2.16
C LYS A 165 -15.28 2.49 -2.70
N THR A 166 -15.87 3.57 -3.22
CA THR A 166 -17.31 3.64 -3.55
C THR A 166 -17.59 3.65 -5.04
N ALA A 167 -16.61 3.95 -5.88
CA ALA A 167 -16.81 4.06 -7.33
C ALA A 167 -15.55 3.75 -8.12
N SER A 168 -15.75 3.40 -9.37
CA SER A 168 -14.68 3.13 -10.32
C SER A 168 -15.08 3.53 -11.73
N GLY A 169 -14.09 3.81 -12.57
CA GLY A 169 -14.31 4.21 -13.95
C GLY A 169 -13.00 4.35 -14.72
N SER A 170 -13.09 4.93 -15.91
CA SER A 170 -11.92 5.32 -16.70
C SER A 170 -11.65 6.80 -16.51
N ASP A 171 -10.37 7.16 -16.45
CA ASP A 171 -9.93 8.55 -16.36
C ASP A 171 -8.63 8.76 -17.13
N SER A 172 -8.28 10.03 -17.35
CA SER A 172 -7.05 10.48 -17.97
C SER A 172 -6.27 11.33 -16.98
N VAL A 173 -5.04 10.93 -16.70
CA VAL A 173 -4.13 11.62 -15.76
C VAL A 173 -2.92 12.13 -16.54
N THR A 174 -2.60 13.40 -16.40
CA THR A 174 -1.39 13.99 -16.96
C THR A 174 -0.38 14.24 -15.86
N ILE A 175 0.85 13.81 -16.09
CA ILE A 175 2.00 14.06 -15.21
C ILE A 175 3.03 14.87 -16.02
N SER A 176 3.43 16.02 -15.51
CA SER A 176 4.44 16.85 -16.15
C SER A 176 5.86 16.35 -15.91
N ASN A 177 6.84 16.87 -16.65
CA ASN A 177 8.26 16.59 -16.43
C ASN A 177 8.83 17.15 -15.10
N THR A 178 8.04 17.98 -14.40
CA THR A 178 8.34 18.47 -13.05
C THR A 178 7.61 17.68 -11.97
N GLY A 179 6.84 16.64 -12.35
CA GLY A 179 6.07 15.81 -11.43
C GLY A 179 4.72 16.38 -11.04
N ALA A 180 4.26 17.48 -11.63
CA ALA A 180 2.90 17.97 -11.38
C ALA A 180 1.87 17.01 -11.97
N ILE A 181 0.88 16.63 -11.17
CA ILE A 181 -0.21 15.71 -11.53
C ILE A 181 -1.49 16.52 -11.74
N GLN A 182 -2.23 16.21 -12.80
CA GLN A 182 -3.56 16.77 -13.05
C GLN A 182 -4.48 15.72 -13.66
N ALA A 183 -5.72 15.67 -13.18
CA ALA A 183 -6.82 14.88 -13.75
C ALA A 183 -8.16 15.58 -13.51
N GLY A 184 -9.16 15.26 -14.34
CA GLY A 184 -10.49 15.83 -14.24
C GLY A 184 -10.57 17.31 -14.66
N SER A 185 -11.60 18.01 -14.19
CA SER A 185 -11.85 19.41 -14.53
C SER A 185 -12.42 20.20 -13.35
N ALA A 186 -12.23 21.53 -13.39
CA ALA A 186 -12.75 22.42 -12.35
C ALA A 186 -14.29 22.46 -12.29
N SER A 187 -14.97 22.12 -13.38
CA SER A 187 -16.46 22.08 -13.44
C SER A 187 -17.04 20.82 -12.77
N THR A 188 -16.22 19.82 -12.53
CA THR A 188 -16.61 18.56 -11.91
C THR A 188 -15.73 18.28 -10.68
N CYS A 189 -14.76 17.39 -10.83
CA CYS A 189 -13.75 17.10 -9.83
C CYS A 189 -12.37 17.31 -10.44
N LEU A 190 -11.64 18.30 -9.96
CA LEU A 190 -10.27 18.54 -10.33
C LEU A 190 -9.35 17.85 -9.32
N SER A 191 -8.48 16.98 -9.79
CA SER A 191 -7.41 16.38 -9.00
C SER A 191 -6.09 17.01 -9.40
N THR A 192 -5.37 17.60 -8.44
CA THR A 192 -4.05 18.18 -8.64
C THR A 192 -3.08 17.61 -7.61
N GLY A 193 -1.82 17.45 -8.00
CA GLY A 193 -0.87 16.86 -7.06
C GLY A 193 0.57 16.90 -7.55
N THR A 194 1.41 16.15 -6.85
CA THR A 194 2.83 16.01 -7.15
C THR A 194 3.26 14.56 -7.09
N ALA A 195 4.17 14.18 -7.99
CA ALA A 195 4.98 12.97 -7.90
C ALA A 195 6.43 13.40 -7.70
N THR A 196 7.09 12.85 -6.68
CA THR A 196 8.49 13.16 -6.35
C THR A 196 9.27 11.86 -6.29
N PRO A 197 10.42 11.73 -6.97
CA PRO A 197 11.28 10.56 -6.83
C PRO A 197 11.56 10.27 -5.36
N ARG A 198 11.33 9.03 -4.94
CA ARG A 198 11.56 8.61 -3.56
C ARG A 198 13.05 8.56 -3.23
N ALA A 199 13.40 8.95 -2.01
CA ALA A 199 14.79 9.04 -1.55
C ALA A 199 15.53 7.69 -1.54
N SER A 200 14.82 6.57 -1.63
CA SER A 200 15.42 5.22 -1.77
C SER A 200 16.26 5.04 -3.04
N GLY A 201 16.12 5.93 -4.03
CA GLY A 201 16.81 5.82 -5.33
C GLY A 201 16.26 4.71 -6.22
N LYS A 202 15.12 4.11 -5.87
CA LYS A 202 14.43 3.07 -6.65
C LYS A 202 13.35 3.69 -7.55
N ASN A 203 12.79 2.90 -8.45
CA ASN A 203 11.73 3.32 -9.37
C ASN A 203 10.37 3.48 -8.66
N VAL A 204 10.36 4.32 -7.66
CA VAL A 204 9.15 4.67 -6.89
C VAL A 204 9.09 6.19 -6.73
N PHE A 205 7.89 6.72 -6.84
CA PHE A 205 7.59 8.13 -6.60
C PHE A 205 6.66 8.24 -5.40
N ASP A 206 6.94 9.15 -4.49
CA ASP A 206 5.98 9.58 -3.47
C ASP A 206 4.96 10.50 -4.15
N VAL A 207 3.66 10.26 -3.91
CA VAL A 207 2.59 11.07 -4.49
C VAL A 207 1.75 11.74 -3.42
N SER A 208 1.30 12.95 -3.72
CA SER A 208 0.31 13.69 -2.95
C SER A 208 -0.70 14.30 -3.91
N ILE A 209 -1.99 13.98 -3.73
CA ILE A 209 -3.06 14.39 -4.65
C ILE A 209 -4.17 15.03 -3.83
N LYS A 210 -4.56 16.26 -4.21
CA LYS A 210 -5.66 17.02 -3.62
C LYS A 210 -6.83 17.08 -4.59
N PHE A 211 -8.02 16.88 -4.06
CA PHE A 211 -9.29 16.93 -4.79
C PHE A 211 -10.00 18.27 -4.56
N ALA A 212 -10.48 18.90 -5.62
CA ALA A 212 -11.23 20.14 -5.58
C ALA A 212 -12.50 20.04 -6.41
N GLY A 213 -13.63 20.31 -5.80
CA GLY A 213 -14.96 20.24 -6.43
C GLY A 213 -15.96 19.45 -5.61
N SER A 214 -17.22 19.86 -5.70
CA SER A 214 -18.31 19.25 -4.91
C SER A 214 -18.69 17.83 -5.37
N THR A 215 -18.30 17.44 -6.58
CA THR A 215 -18.57 16.10 -7.14
C THR A 215 -17.42 15.12 -6.94
N CYS A 216 -16.35 15.53 -6.27
CA CYS A 216 -15.25 14.63 -5.95
C CYS A 216 -15.69 13.53 -4.97
N LEU A 217 -15.53 12.26 -5.36
CA LEU A 217 -15.94 11.11 -4.57
C LEU A 217 -15.23 11.02 -3.23
N LEU A 218 -13.98 11.45 -3.14
CA LEU A 218 -13.22 11.51 -1.89
C LEU A 218 -13.50 12.78 -1.07
N GLY A 219 -14.35 13.67 -1.57
CA GLY A 219 -14.71 14.94 -0.94
C GLY A 219 -13.83 16.11 -1.37
N ASN A 220 -14.45 17.31 -1.39
CA ASN A 220 -13.76 18.55 -1.69
C ASN A 220 -12.70 18.87 -0.62
N GLY A 221 -11.50 19.25 -1.04
CA GLY A 221 -10.37 19.55 -0.17
C GLY A 221 -9.60 18.36 0.36
N THR A 222 -10.08 17.12 0.15
CA THR A 222 -9.39 15.91 0.59
C THR A 222 -8.03 15.79 -0.08
N THR A 223 -7.02 15.40 0.69
CA THR A 223 -5.70 15.04 0.20
C THR A 223 -5.43 13.56 0.49
N VAL A 224 -4.93 12.86 -0.50
CA VAL A 224 -4.44 11.49 -0.37
C VAL A 224 -2.94 11.44 -0.65
N THR A 225 -2.22 10.57 0.04
CA THR A 225 -0.78 10.37 -0.11
C THR A 225 -0.45 8.89 -0.29
N GLY A 226 0.60 8.61 -1.03
CA GLY A 226 1.01 7.23 -1.30
C GLY A 226 2.13 7.15 -2.31
N ILE A 227 2.09 6.16 -3.18
CA ILE A 227 3.14 5.91 -4.15
C ILE A 227 2.63 5.82 -5.59
N ALA A 228 3.56 6.07 -6.53
CA ALA A 228 3.43 5.63 -7.91
C ALA A 228 4.65 4.78 -8.30
N TYR A 229 4.40 3.75 -9.11
CA TYR A 229 5.41 2.93 -9.77
C TYR A 229 5.18 2.96 -11.28
N TYR A 230 6.24 3.17 -12.04
CA TYR A 230 6.16 3.20 -13.50
C TYR A 230 6.93 2.03 -14.12
N ASP A 231 6.21 1.16 -14.80
CA ASP A 231 6.81 0.09 -15.60
C ASP A 231 7.08 0.60 -17.03
N THR A 232 8.35 0.77 -17.36
CA THR A 232 8.78 1.24 -18.68
C THR A 232 8.52 0.25 -19.80
N ALA A 233 8.51 -1.05 -19.51
CA ALA A 233 8.30 -2.10 -20.51
C ALA A 233 6.84 -2.14 -20.98
N SER A 234 5.90 -2.07 -20.06
CA SER A 234 4.45 -2.02 -20.36
C SER A 234 3.92 -0.59 -20.58
N ARG A 235 4.74 0.43 -20.31
CA ARG A 235 4.37 1.87 -20.28
C ARG A 235 3.19 2.16 -19.35
N GLN A 236 3.11 1.42 -18.26
CA GLN A 236 2.03 1.48 -17.29
C GLN A 236 2.46 2.19 -16.03
N VAL A 237 1.61 3.07 -15.51
CA VAL A 237 1.73 3.63 -14.17
C VAL A 237 0.70 2.98 -13.26
N MET A 238 1.16 2.56 -12.09
CA MET A 238 0.33 2.16 -10.95
C MET A 238 0.45 3.25 -9.90
N THR A 239 -0.67 3.78 -9.44
CA THR A 239 -0.71 4.76 -8.34
C THR A 239 -1.68 4.29 -7.28
N LEU A 240 -1.24 4.31 -6.03
CA LEU A 240 -2.07 4.09 -4.85
C LEU A 240 -1.79 5.20 -3.85
N ALA A 241 -2.87 5.84 -3.41
CA ALA A 241 -2.78 6.90 -2.42
C ALA A 241 -3.99 6.86 -1.50
N LEU A 242 -3.78 6.95 -0.19
CA LEU A 242 -4.80 6.84 0.83
C LEU A 242 -4.99 8.16 1.57
N ASN A 243 -6.19 8.40 2.07
CA ASN A 243 -6.45 9.48 3.03
C ASN A 243 -5.70 9.23 4.35
N SER A 244 -5.60 10.23 5.21
CA SER A 244 -4.86 10.12 6.47
C SER A 244 -5.40 9.02 7.41
N ALA A 245 -6.71 8.76 7.34
CA ALA A 245 -7.37 7.71 8.13
C ALA A 245 -7.19 6.29 7.55
N LYS A 246 -6.59 6.14 6.36
CA LYS A 246 -6.45 4.87 5.63
C LYS A 246 -7.79 4.15 5.38
N SER A 247 -8.88 4.88 5.35
CA SER A 247 -10.26 4.36 5.22
C SER A 247 -10.78 4.41 3.78
N ASP A 248 -10.15 5.22 2.93
CA ASP A 248 -10.44 5.37 1.51
C ASP A 248 -9.24 5.98 0.79
N GLY A 249 -9.25 5.93 -0.53
CA GLY A 249 -8.17 6.46 -1.33
C GLY A 249 -8.40 6.36 -2.82
N LEU A 250 -7.35 6.65 -3.56
CA LEU A 250 -7.31 6.60 -5.01
C LEU A 250 -6.41 5.45 -5.48
N LEU A 251 -6.95 4.62 -6.35
CA LEU A 251 -6.21 3.66 -7.15
C LEU A 251 -6.26 4.12 -8.60
N PHE A 252 -5.13 4.11 -9.29
CA PHE A 252 -5.07 4.36 -10.71
C PHE A 252 -4.11 3.38 -11.38
N LEU A 253 -4.56 2.79 -12.48
CA LEU A 253 -3.78 1.91 -13.33
C LEU A 253 -3.96 2.35 -14.78
N GLY A 254 -2.98 3.07 -15.33
CA GLY A 254 -3.07 3.68 -16.66
C GLY A 254 -1.86 3.41 -17.52
N LYS A 255 -2.06 3.57 -18.83
CA LYS A 255 -0.99 3.46 -19.85
C LYS A 255 -0.89 4.74 -20.66
N LYS A 256 0.32 5.07 -21.10
CA LYS A 256 0.62 6.14 -22.06
C LYS A 256 1.07 5.60 -23.41
#